data_0ecf2f96a6526cf906ab92ff8612052a
#
_entry.id   0ecf2f96a6526cf906ab92ff8612052a
#
_cell.length_a   1.000
_cell.length_b   1.000
_cell.length_c   1.000
_cell.angle_alpha   90.00
_cell.angle_beta   90.00
_cell.angle_gamma   90.00
#
_symmetry.space_group_name_H-M   'P 1'
#
loop_
_entity.id
_entity.type
_entity.pdbx_description
1 polymer ?
#
loop_
_entity_poly.entity_id
_entity_poly.type
_entity_poly.pdbx_seq_one_letter_code
_entity_poly.pdbx_strand_id
1 'polypeptide(L)'
;MADITRRPFVHHLRSDPTSFVLQLRDGAVKRSGAGVSFWFRPSTAALAEVPMDDREQALMFQARTSDFQVVSVQATVTYRVSEPVVAATRIDFGINPRSGEWNARPLERLGGLLTELAQQPALEYLAGITMAEALAHGIGPVRQQVADQLANDQRLIERGLSVTDVRVVAIRAEADLERALQTPTREAVQQEADRATFERRAVAVENERAIAENELTNQIELARREEELVAQRGQNERKRASEQAEADRIATVAKAQRQGLIADADAARTRLLGEADATAESAKFAAYGDVDQDKLIALALRELAANLPPITHLSITPELLAPLLTRLGDGQGTTATASE
;
A
#
# COMPACT_ATOMS: atom_id res chain seq x y z
N MET A 1 -12.97 7.82 28.17
CA MET A 1 -12.31 7.84 29.51
C MET A 1 -13.11 8.71 30.42
N ALA A 2 -13.22 8.32 31.70
CA ALA A 2 -13.99 9.09 32.67
C ALA A 2 -13.37 10.47 32.89
N ASP A 3 -14.21 11.50 32.83
CA ASP A 3 -13.80 12.87 33.17
C ASP A 3 -13.88 13.09 34.68
N ILE A 4 -12.78 13.51 35.27
CA ILE A 4 -12.70 13.75 36.72
C ILE A 4 -12.46 15.22 37.02
N THR A 5 -13.51 15.91 37.43
CA THR A 5 -13.44 17.30 37.90
C THR A 5 -12.95 17.30 39.36
N ARG A 6 -11.82 17.94 39.63
CA ARG A 6 -11.23 18.05 40.98
C ARG A 6 -11.79 19.19 41.78
N ARG A 7 -12.17 18.90 43.04
CA ARG A 7 -12.51 19.93 44.04
C ARG A 7 -11.82 19.60 45.37
N PRO A 8 -11.63 20.56 46.25
CA PRO A 8 -11.07 20.28 47.57
C PRO A 8 -11.95 19.24 48.29
N PHE A 9 -11.28 18.13 48.76
CA PHE A 9 -11.86 17.03 49.51
C PHE A 9 -12.75 16.05 48.73
N VAL A 10 -13.35 16.43 47.61
CA VAL A 10 -14.24 15.55 46.80
C VAL A 10 -13.97 15.76 45.30
N HIS A 11 -14.05 14.70 44.54
CA HIS A 11 -13.97 14.76 43.08
C HIS A 11 -15.29 14.33 42.48
N HIS A 12 -15.58 14.87 41.31
CA HIS A 12 -16.77 14.51 40.54
C HIS A 12 -16.33 13.70 39.34
N LEU A 13 -16.87 12.51 39.21
CA LEU A 13 -16.66 11.64 38.04
C LEU A 13 -17.87 11.71 37.13
N ARG A 14 -17.61 11.84 35.84
CA ARG A 14 -18.59 11.68 34.77
C ARG A 14 -18.03 10.65 33.76
N SER A 15 -18.76 9.58 33.51
CA SER A 15 -18.37 8.57 32.52
C SER A 15 -19.18 8.71 31.24
N ASP A 16 -18.59 8.22 30.15
CA ASP A 16 -19.25 8.09 28.86
C ASP A 16 -20.31 6.97 28.91
N PRO A 17 -21.37 7.03 28.06
CA PRO A 17 -22.37 5.97 27.99
C PRO A 17 -21.80 4.60 27.61
N THR A 18 -20.68 4.56 26.89
CA THR A 18 -19.97 3.36 26.45
C THR A 18 -18.97 2.83 27.48
N SER A 19 -18.83 3.51 28.62
CA SER A 19 -17.93 3.13 29.70
C SER A 19 -18.71 2.75 30.95
N PHE A 20 -18.43 1.56 31.47
CA PHE A 20 -18.99 1.10 32.75
C PHE A 20 -18.03 1.42 33.88
N VAL A 21 -18.49 2.17 34.85
CA VAL A 21 -17.67 2.56 36.00
C VAL A 21 -18.13 1.80 37.25
N LEU A 22 -17.14 1.28 37.98
CA LEU A 22 -17.32 0.69 39.31
C LEU A 22 -16.62 1.57 40.35
N GLN A 23 -17.34 1.88 41.41
CA GLN A 23 -16.80 2.49 42.62
C GLN A 23 -16.75 1.44 43.71
N LEU A 24 -15.55 1.09 44.15
CA LEU A 24 -15.32 0.21 45.30
C LEU A 24 -14.96 1.06 46.52
N ARG A 25 -15.51 0.66 47.66
CA ARG A 25 -15.16 1.20 48.96
C ARG A 25 -15.14 0.08 49.97
N ASP A 26 -14.07 -0.02 50.72
CA ASP A 26 -13.88 -1.02 51.76
C ASP A 26 -14.09 -2.47 51.22
N GLY A 27 -13.68 -2.75 49.99
CA GLY A 27 -13.82 -4.07 49.33
C GLY A 27 -15.20 -4.33 48.71
N ALA A 28 -16.20 -3.49 48.92
CA ALA A 28 -17.54 -3.64 48.36
C ALA A 28 -17.82 -2.66 47.21
N VAL A 29 -18.60 -3.12 46.23
CA VAL A 29 -19.08 -2.27 45.14
C VAL A 29 -20.17 -1.37 45.71
N LYS A 30 -19.88 -0.07 45.76
CA LYS A 30 -20.82 0.95 46.25
C LYS A 30 -21.74 1.49 45.14
N ARG A 31 -21.19 1.66 43.96
CA ARG A 31 -21.91 2.14 42.77
C ARG A 31 -21.32 1.50 41.53
N SER A 32 -22.17 1.16 40.60
CA SER A 32 -21.76 0.67 39.28
C SER A 32 -22.78 1.06 38.23
N GLY A 33 -22.34 1.31 37.01
CA GLY A 33 -23.23 1.59 35.91
C GLY A 33 -22.50 2.20 34.72
N ALA A 34 -23.19 2.23 33.59
CA ALA A 34 -22.74 2.93 32.37
C ALA A 34 -23.25 4.37 32.36
N GLY A 35 -22.44 5.30 31.88
CA GLY A 35 -22.84 6.72 31.77
C GLY A 35 -23.13 7.38 33.11
N VAL A 36 -22.57 6.91 34.21
CA VAL A 36 -22.84 7.41 35.55
C VAL A 36 -22.07 8.69 35.86
N SER A 37 -22.67 9.50 36.74
CA SER A 37 -22.07 10.73 37.23
C SER A 37 -22.27 10.83 38.74
N PHE A 38 -21.16 10.95 39.50
CA PHE A 38 -21.22 10.98 40.96
C PHE A 38 -20.01 11.65 41.60
N TRP A 39 -20.22 12.07 42.86
CA TRP A 39 -19.17 12.58 43.71
C TRP A 39 -18.53 11.48 44.55
N PHE A 40 -17.22 11.50 44.71
CA PHE A 40 -16.47 10.56 45.50
C PHE A 40 -15.31 11.22 46.23
N ARG A 41 -14.79 10.54 47.26
CA ARG A 41 -13.57 10.96 47.98
C ARG A 41 -12.39 10.14 47.46
N PRO A 42 -11.35 10.80 46.91
CA PRO A 42 -10.20 10.07 46.30
C PRO A 42 -9.43 9.19 47.29
N SER A 43 -9.43 9.57 48.57
CA SER A 43 -8.70 8.82 49.63
C SER A 43 -9.33 7.51 50.03
N THR A 44 -10.62 7.30 49.74
CA THR A 44 -11.37 6.11 50.20
C THR A 44 -12.06 5.34 49.08
N ALA A 45 -11.95 5.81 47.86
CA ALA A 45 -12.60 5.18 46.70
C ALA A 45 -11.56 4.57 45.75
N ALA A 46 -11.68 3.31 45.45
CA ALA A 46 -11.08 2.71 44.28
C ALA A 46 -12.07 2.77 43.11
N LEU A 47 -11.60 3.17 41.97
CA LEU A 47 -12.43 3.30 40.75
C LEU A 47 -11.89 2.37 39.66
N ALA A 48 -12.79 1.74 38.94
CA ALA A 48 -12.46 0.99 37.73
C ALA A 48 -13.37 1.45 36.59
N GLU A 49 -12.81 1.61 35.41
CA GLU A 49 -13.53 1.99 34.18
C GLU A 49 -13.34 0.89 33.13
N VAL A 50 -14.42 0.23 32.79
CA VAL A 50 -14.46 -0.86 31.83
C VAL A 50 -15.16 -0.39 30.56
N PRO A 51 -14.51 -0.44 29.40
CA PRO A 51 -15.15 -0.10 28.13
C PRO A 51 -16.15 -1.20 27.75
N MET A 52 -17.33 -0.79 27.29
CA MET A 52 -18.40 -1.68 26.83
C MET A 52 -18.58 -1.65 25.31
N ASP A 53 -17.86 -0.77 24.63
CA ASP A 53 -17.84 -0.66 23.17
C ASP A 53 -17.22 -1.89 22.52
N ASP A 54 -17.66 -2.17 21.30
CA ASP A 54 -16.99 -3.19 20.47
C ASP A 54 -15.61 -2.68 20.07
N ARG A 55 -14.60 -3.50 20.33
CA ARG A 55 -13.21 -3.17 20.08
C ARG A 55 -12.57 -4.15 19.13
N GLU A 56 -11.76 -3.62 18.25
CA GLU A 56 -10.98 -4.43 17.31
C GLU A 56 -9.54 -4.57 17.81
N GLN A 57 -9.08 -5.80 17.83
CA GLN A 57 -7.69 -6.15 18.09
C GLN A 57 -7.07 -6.75 16.86
N ALA A 58 -6.09 -6.06 16.30
CA ALA A 58 -5.27 -6.61 15.24
C ALA A 58 -4.31 -7.65 15.79
N LEU A 59 -4.25 -8.80 15.15
CA LEU A 59 -3.39 -9.93 15.47
C LEU A 59 -2.45 -10.17 14.29
N MET A 60 -1.19 -10.43 14.62
CA MET A 60 -0.21 -10.84 13.63
C MET A 60 0.69 -11.89 14.26
N PHE A 61 0.76 -13.06 13.65
CA PHE A 61 1.61 -14.15 14.11
C PHE A 61 2.10 -14.99 12.92
N GLN A 62 3.14 -15.76 13.19
CA GLN A 62 3.70 -16.69 12.22
C GLN A 62 3.26 -18.11 12.55
N ALA A 63 2.99 -18.88 11.51
CA ALA A 63 2.64 -20.28 11.59
C ALA A 63 3.55 -21.08 10.65
N ARG A 64 3.74 -22.37 11.00
CA ARG A 64 4.51 -23.31 10.17
C ARG A 64 3.55 -24.30 9.53
N THR A 65 3.66 -24.47 8.24
CA THR A 65 2.86 -25.43 7.46
C THR A 65 3.47 -26.83 7.50
N SER A 66 2.74 -27.84 7.00
CA SER A 66 3.19 -29.23 6.95
C SER A 66 4.46 -29.45 6.13
N ASP A 67 4.70 -28.61 5.14
CA ASP A 67 5.88 -28.56 4.29
C ASP A 67 7.02 -27.69 4.87
N PHE A 68 6.98 -27.41 6.18
CA PHE A 68 7.98 -26.65 6.94
C PHE A 68 8.19 -25.21 6.50
N GLN A 69 7.26 -24.65 5.74
CA GLN A 69 7.31 -23.25 5.33
C GLN A 69 6.67 -22.34 6.39
N VAL A 70 7.14 -21.10 6.44
CA VAL A 70 6.61 -20.10 7.37
C VAL A 70 5.59 -19.22 6.64
N VAL A 71 4.42 -19.09 7.23
CA VAL A 71 3.39 -18.18 6.76
C VAL A 71 3.04 -17.17 7.86
N SER A 72 2.80 -15.93 7.47
CA SER A 72 2.34 -14.86 8.36
C SER A 72 0.83 -14.74 8.25
N VAL A 73 0.15 -14.86 9.37
CA VAL A 73 -1.31 -14.69 9.47
C VAL A 73 -1.60 -13.30 10.04
N GLN A 74 -2.42 -12.55 9.34
CA GLN A 74 -2.95 -11.26 9.78
C GLN A 74 -4.45 -11.41 9.99
N ALA A 75 -4.91 -11.13 11.20
CA ALA A 75 -6.30 -11.23 11.56
C ALA A 75 -6.73 -10.04 12.43
N THR A 76 -8.04 -9.83 12.53
CA THR A 76 -8.64 -8.87 13.44
C THR A 76 -9.74 -9.58 14.20
N VAL A 77 -9.72 -9.45 15.51
CA VAL A 77 -10.75 -9.97 16.41
C VAL A 77 -11.53 -8.80 16.98
N THR A 78 -12.83 -8.81 16.78
CA THR A 78 -13.75 -7.85 17.40
C THR A 78 -14.30 -8.50 18.68
N TYR A 79 -14.11 -7.82 19.79
CA TYR A 79 -14.56 -8.27 21.09
C TYR A 79 -15.23 -7.14 21.86
N ARG A 80 -16.05 -7.53 22.84
CA ARG A 80 -16.64 -6.61 23.82
C ARG A 80 -16.56 -7.19 25.21
N VAL A 81 -16.65 -6.31 26.20
CA VAL A 81 -16.83 -6.72 27.59
C VAL A 81 -18.33 -6.88 27.85
N SER A 82 -18.80 -8.13 27.92
CA SER A 82 -20.22 -8.46 28.16
C SER A 82 -20.59 -8.34 29.64
N GLU A 83 -19.66 -8.70 30.55
CA GLU A 83 -19.86 -8.65 31.98
C GLU A 83 -18.81 -7.74 32.66
N PRO A 84 -19.04 -6.42 32.69
CA PRO A 84 -18.00 -5.47 33.14
C PRO A 84 -17.64 -5.63 34.63
N VAL A 85 -18.57 -6.11 35.46
CA VAL A 85 -18.30 -6.38 36.88
C VAL A 85 -17.32 -7.52 37.04
N VAL A 86 -17.53 -8.60 36.30
CA VAL A 86 -16.63 -9.77 36.30
C VAL A 86 -15.28 -9.38 35.73
N ALA A 87 -15.28 -8.65 34.59
CA ALA A 87 -14.05 -8.19 33.96
C ALA A 87 -13.19 -7.33 34.89
N ALA A 88 -13.79 -6.42 35.62
CA ALA A 88 -13.10 -5.57 36.60
C ALA A 88 -12.48 -6.32 37.77
N THR A 89 -12.99 -7.53 38.10
CA THR A 89 -12.38 -8.37 39.16
C THR A 89 -11.23 -9.24 38.65
N ARG A 90 -11.17 -9.49 37.37
CA ARG A 90 -10.16 -10.38 36.75
C ARG A 90 -9.06 -9.62 36.01
N ILE A 91 -9.35 -8.41 35.59
CA ILE A 91 -8.46 -7.55 34.81
C ILE A 91 -8.38 -6.20 35.52
N ASP A 92 -7.18 -5.66 35.64
CA ASP A 92 -6.97 -4.38 36.30
C ASP A 92 -7.39 -3.20 35.40
N PHE A 93 -8.67 -2.87 35.49
CA PHE A 93 -9.25 -1.66 34.90
C PHE A 93 -9.25 -0.47 35.87
N GLY A 94 -8.45 -0.54 36.93
CA GLY A 94 -8.33 0.53 37.93
C GLY A 94 -7.88 1.84 37.30
N ILE A 95 -8.60 2.91 37.60
CA ILE A 95 -8.26 4.27 37.17
C ILE A 95 -7.70 5.11 38.33
N ASN A 96 -6.80 6.02 38.01
CA ASN A 96 -6.30 6.96 38.96
C ASN A 96 -7.42 7.94 39.36
N PRO A 97 -7.75 8.05 40.66
CA PRO A 97 -8.83 8.92 41.14
C PRO A 97 -8.59 10.42 40.88
N ARG A 98 -7.39 10.80 40.44
CA ARG A 98 -7.03 12.18 40.13
C ARG A 98 -7.03 12.48 38.64
N SER A 99 -6.43 11.60 37.81
CA SER A 99 -6.31 11.84 36.36
C SER A 99 -7.46 11.20 35.55
N GLY A 100 -8.11 10.17 36.06
CA GLY A 100 -9.07 9.36 35.30
C GLY A 100 -8.43 8.37 34.33
N GLU A 101 -7.11 8.29 34.30
CA GLU A 101 -6.37 7.36 33.44
C GLU A 101 -6.26 6.00 34.09
N TRP A 102 -6.18 4.94 33.30
CA TRP A 102 -5.90 3.61 33.82
C TRP A 102 -4.53 3.54 34.49
N ASN A 103 -4.46 2.91 35.66
CA ASN A 103 -3.22 2.65 36.36
C ASN A 103 -2.34 1.60 35.65
N ALA A 104 -2.97 0.72 34.91
CA ALA A 104 -2.35 -0.34 34.11
C ALA A 104 -2.75 -0.17 32.63
N ARG A 105 -2.34 -1.09 31.79
CA ARG A 105 -2.71 -1.17 30.37
C ARG A 105 -3.62 -2.38 30.11
N PRO A 106 -4.88 -2.32 30.55
CA PRO A 106 -5.79 -3.47 30.48
C PRO A 106 -6.03 -3.93 29.04
N LEU A 107 -6.14 -3.01 28.11
CA LEU A 107 -6.40 -3.33 26.69
C LEU A 107 -5.22 -4.03 26.02
N GLU A 108 -3.98 -3.65 26.33
CA GLU A 108 -2.79 -4.35 25.83
C GLU A 108 -2.72 -5.79 26.34
N ARG A 109 -3.05 -5.99 27.63
CA ARG A 109 -3.11 -7.34 28.23
C ARG A 109 -4.20 -8.20 27.60
N LEU A 110 -5.36 -7.61 27.32
CA LEU A 110 -6.44 -8.27 26.60
C LEU A 110 -6.03 -8.62 25.17
N GLY A 111 -5.39 -7.69 24.47
CA GLY A 111 -4.85 -7.94 23.15
C GLY A 111 -3.85 -9.08 23.11
N GLY A 112 -2.94 -9.16 24.10
CA GLY A 112 -2.01 -10.26 24.24
C GLY A 112 -2.72 -11.61 24.47
N LEU A 113 -3.70 -11.64 25.37
CA LEU A 113 -4.49 -12.84 25.62
C LEU A 113 -5.25 -13.31 24.37
N LEU A 114 -5.94 -12.40 23.68
CA LEU A 114 -6.67 -12.73 22.46
C LEU A 114 -5.72 -13.24 21.36
N THR A 115 -4.52 -12.68 21.28
CA THR A 115 -3.49 -13.15 20.35
C THR A 115 -3.06 -14.58 20.66
N GLU A 116 -2.76 -14.85 21.92
CA GLU A 116 -2.38 -16.20 22.38
C GLU A 116 -3.47 -17.22 22.08
N LEU A 117 -4.73 -16.89 22.40
CA LEU A 117 -5.88 -17.78 22.20
C LEU A 117 -6.21 -18.01 20.73
N ALA A 118 -6.08 -16.99 19.91
CA ALA A 118 -6.33 -17.07 18.47
C ALA A 118 -5.21 -17.80 17.71
N GLN A 119 -3.98 -17.69 18.22
CA GLN A 119 -2.82 -18.29 17.59
C GLN A 119 -2.88 -19.82 17.62
N GLN A 120 -3.28 -20.41 18.72
CA GLN A 120 -3.26 -21.86 18.91
C GLN A 120 -4.09 -22.62 17.85
N PRO A 121 -5.38 -22.34 17.63
CA PRO A 121 -6.17 -23.06 16.64
C PRO A 121 -5.70 -22.81 15.20
N ALA A 122 -5.20 -21.61 14.95
CA ALA A 122 -4.63 -21.30 13.64
C ALA A 122 -3.35 -22.10 13.36
N LEU A 123 -2.45 -22.24 14.35
CA LEU A 123 -1.25 -23.05 14.25
C LEU A 123 -1.57 -24.52 14.02
N GLU A 124 -2.54 -25.06 14.76
CA GLU A 124 -2.96 -26.47 14.63
C GLU A 124 -3.49 -26.76 13.22
N TYR A 125 -4.33 -25.90 12.70
CA TYR A 125 -4.85 -26.04 11.35
C TYR A 125 -3.76 -25.92 10.28
N LEU A 126 -2.91 -24.88 10.35
CA LEU A 126 -1.89 -24.61 9.35
C LEU A 126 -0.77 -25.66 9.36
N ALA A 127 -0.47 -26.26 10.50
CA ALA A 127 0.48 -27.36 10.60
C ALA A 127 0.03 -28.63 9.85
N GLY A 128 -1.28 -28.79 9.61
CA GLY A 128 -1.84 -29.93 8.88
C GLY A 128 -1.90 -29.79 7.38
N ILE A 129 -1.71 -28.59 6.82
CA ILE A 129 -1.86 -28.29 5.39
C ILE A 129 -0.56 -27.77 4.77
N THR A 130 -0.46 -27.87 3.45
CA THR A 130 0.67 -27.32 2.70
C THR A 130 0.54 -25.79 2.59
N MET A 131 1.67 -25.12 2.34
CA MET A 131 1.67 -23.67 2.15
C MET A 131 0.80 -23.25 0.95
N ALA A 132 0.83 -24.00 -0.15
CA ALA A 132 0.01 -23.71 -1.32
C ALA A 132 -1.49 -23.75 -0.98
N GLU A 133 -1.93 -24.72 -0.21
CA GLU A 133 -3.30 -24.83 0.28
C GLU A 133 -3.65 -23.71 1.27
N ALA A 134 -2.72 -23.37 2.16
CA ALA A 134 -2.89 -22.29 3.11
C ALA A 134 -3.10 -20.94 2.42
N LEU A 135 -2.33 -20.65 1.36
CA LEU A 135 -2.45 -19.41 0.57
C LEU A 135 -3.71 -19.39 -0.29
N ALA A 136 -4.10 -20.53 -0.88
CA ALA A 136 -5.26 -20.61 -1.79
C ALA A 136 -6.60 -20.63 -1.03
N HIS A 137 -6.70 -21.41 0.04
CA HIS A 137 -7.97 -21.72 0.69
C HIS A 137 -7.94 -21.58 2.22
N GLY A 138 -6.81 -21.22 2.83
CA GLY A 138 -6.62 -21.24 4.28
C GLY A 138 -7.43 -20.18 5.03
N ILE A 139 -7.79 -19.06 4.42
CA ILE A 139 -8.45 -17.93 5.09
C ILE A 139 -9.77 -18.35 5.74
N GLY A 140 -10.64 -19.06 5.02
CA GLY A 140 -11.94 -19.47 5.50
C GLY A 140 -11.85 -20.44 6.71
N PRO A 141 -11.17 -21.55 6.56
CA PRO A 141 -11.00 -22.53 7.64
C PRO A 141 -10.27 -21.98 8.87
N VAL A 142 -9.19 -21.20 8.69
CA VAL A 142 -8.49 -20.56 9.83
C VAL A 142 -9.43 -19.62 10.57
N ARG A 143 -10.21 -18.80 9.86
CA ARG A 143 -11.22 -17.95 10.48
C ARG A 143 -12.22 -18.74 11.30
N GLN A 144 -12.74 -19.84 10.75
CA GLN A 144 -13.72 -20.70 11.42
C GLN A 144 -13.13 -21.31 12.68
N GLN A 145 -11.96 -21.93 12.60
CA GLN A 145 -11.30 -22.57 13.74
C GLN A 145 -11.02 -21.56 14.87
N VAL A 146 -10.52 -20.38 14.52
CA VAL A 146 -10.26 -19.32 15.50
C VAL A 146 -11.56 -18.80 16.11
N ALA A 147 -12.60 -18.59 15.31
CA ALA A 147 -13.89 -18.11 15.81
C ALA A 147 -14.55 -19.13 16.76
N ASP A 148 -14.58 -20.41 16.37
CA ASP A 148 -15.17 -21.47 17.17
C ASP A 148 -14.42 -21.65 18.50
N GLN A 149 -13.09 -21.58 18.48
CA GLN A 149 -12.28 -21.69 19.68
C GLN A 149 -12.46 -20.50 20.62
N LEU A 150 -12.42 -19.27 20.08
CA LEU A 150 -12.58 -18.06 20.88
C LEU A 150 -13.99 -17.92 21.46
N ALA A 151 -15.04 -18.34 20.72
CA ALA A 151 -16.41 -18.30 21.19
C ALA A 151 -16.67 -19.23 22.40
N ASN A 152 -15.94 -20.34 22.45
CA ASN A 152 -16.11 -21.36 23.49
C ASN A 152 -15.00 -21.35 24.55
N ASP A 153 -14.06 -20.43 24.48
CA ASP A 153 -12.93 -20.38 25.41
C ASP A 153 -13.38 -19.95 26.80
N GLN A 154 -13.21 -20.88 27.75
CA GLN A 154 -13.58 -20.69 29.15
C GLN A 154 -12.89 -19.48 29.79
N ARG A 155 -11.65 -19.19 29.40
CA ARG A 155 -10.86 -18.08 29.95
C ARG A 155 -11.43 -16.70 29.56
N LEU A 156 -12.05 -16.60 28.37
CA LEU A 156 -12.75 -15.38 27.95
C LEU A 156 -14.07 -15.22 28.67
N ILE A 157 -14.85 -16.29 28.73
CA ILE A 157 -16.15 -16.32 29.43
C ILE A 157 -15.99 -15.98 30.93
N GLU A 158 -15.02 -16.58 31.60
CA GLU A 158 -14.74 -16.32 33.03
C GLU A 158 -14.23 -14.89 33.30
N ARG A 159 -13.76 -14.19 32.29
CA ARG A 159 -13.36 -12.79 32.36
C ARG A 159 -14.45 -11.82 31.88
N GLY A 160 -15.64 -12.34 31.59
CA GLY A 160 -16.77 -11.52 31.10
C GLY A 160 -16.54 -10.89 29.72
N LEU A 161 -15.78 -11.56 28.87
CA LEU A 161 -15.48 -11.14 27.50
C LEU A 161 -16.27 -11.98 26.52
N SER A 162 -16.75 -11.36 25.45
CA SER A 162 -17.33 -12.06 24.30
C SER A 162 -16.66 -11.62 23.02
N VAL A 163 -16.34 -12.57 22.18
CA VAL A 163 -15.86 -12.31 20.81
C VAL A 163 -17.07 -12.20 19.90
N THR A 164 -17.16 -11.13 19.15
CA THR A 164 -18.28 -10.83 18.26
C THR A 164 -17.98 -11.24 16.83
N ASP A 165 -16.77 -11.00 16.36
CA ASP A 165 -16.35 -11.34 14.99
C ASP A 165 -14.87 -11.67 14.95
N VAL A 166 -14.51 -12.56 14.03
CA VAL A 166 -13.13 -12.88 13.69
C VAL A 166 -12.95 -12.75 12.19
N ARG A 167 -12.04 -11.91 11.79
CA ARG A 167 -11.70 -11.67 10.39
C ARG A 167 -10.24 -11.97 10.13
N VAL A 168 -9.96 -12.92 9.27
CA VAL A 168 -8.62 -13.17 8.75
C VAL A 168 -8.43 -12.28 7.52
N VAL A 169 -7.50 -11.35 7.61
CA VAL A 169 -7.24 -10.35 6.56
C VAL A 169 -6.38 -10.94 5.46
N ALA A 170 -5.32 -11.64 5.84
CA ALA A 170 -4.40 -12.24 4.88
C ALA A 170 -3.61 -13.40 5.53
N ILE A 171 -3.27 -14.37 4.71
CA ILE A 171 -2.23 -15.35 4.97
C ILE A 171 -1.17 -15.11 3.89
N ARG A 172 0.07 -14.83 4.28
CA ARG A 172 1.17 -14.50 3.36
C ARG A 172 2.35 -15.42 3.61
N ALA A 173 2.98 -15.83 2.55
CA ALA A 173 4.28 -16.47 2.63
C ALA A 173 5.37 -15.44 2.92
N GLU A 174 6.57 -15.92 3.25
CA GLU A 174 7.76 -15.07 3.29
C GLU A 174 8.00 -14.41 1.93
N ALA A 175 8.47 -13.16 1.93
CA ALA A 175 8.52 -12.33 0.73
C ALA A 175 9.30 -12.95 -0.44
N ASP A 176 10.38 -13.68 -0.15
CA ASP A 176 11.19 -14.32 -1.18
C ASP A 176 10.48 -15.53 -1.79
N LEU A 177 9.78 -16.27 -0.99
CA LEU A 177 8.99 -17.42 -1.42
C LEU A 177 7.72 -17.00 -2.17
N GLU A 178 7.06 -15.94 -1.71
CA GLU A 178 5.92 -15.36 -2.43
C GLU A 178 6.32 -14.89 -3.83
N ARG A 179 7.50 -14.27 -3.97
CA ARG A 179 8.05 -13.92 -5.29
C ARG A 179 8.34 -15.14 -6.14
N ALA A 180 8.95 -16.18 -5.56
CA ALA A 180 9.25 -17.42 -6.26
C ALA A 180 7.98 -18.12 -6.78
N LEU A 181 6.90 -18.13 -5.99
CA LEU A 181 5.60 -18.68 -6.39
C LEU A 181 4.90 -17.85 -7.47
N GLN A 182 5.09 -16.53 -7.45
CA GLN A 182 4.51 -15.65 -8.47
C GLN A 182 5.26 -15.70 -9.81
N THR A 183 6.56 -16.07 -9.78
CA THR A 183 7.41 -16.09 -10.99
C THR A 183 6.83 -16.97 -12.10
N PRO A 184 6.50 -18.27 -11.89
CA PRO A 184 5.98 -19.10 -12.97
C PRO A 184 4.65 -18.60 -13.53
N THR A 185 3.79 -18.03 -12.70
CA THR A 185 2.52 -17.45 -13.15
C THR A 185 2.76 -16.20 -14.00
N ARG A 186 3.70 -15.35 -13.57
CA ARG A 186 4.09 -14.15 -14.35
C ARG A 186 4.72 -14.54 -15.68
N GLU A 187 5.60 -15.52 -15.67
CA GLU A 187 6.22 -16.04 -16.90
C GLU A 187 5.19 -16.63 -17.85
N ALA A 188 4.22 -17.41 -17.34
CA ALA A 188 3.13 -17.95 -18.15
C ALA A 188 2.28 -16.84 -18.78
N VAL A 189 1.89 -15.82 -18.00
CA VAL A 189 1.14 -14.65 -18.51
C VAL A 189 1.98 -13.88 -19.54
N GLN A 190 3.27 -13.71 -19.29
CA GLN A 190 4.18 -13.04 -20.23
C GLN A 190 4.33 -13.84 -21.53
N GLN A 191 4.49 -15.15 -21.46
CA GLN A 191 4.55 -16.03 -22.63
C GLN A 191 3.26 -15.95 -23.45
N GLU A 192 2.10 -15.94 -22.79
CA GLU A 192 0.81 -15.81 -23.47
C GLU A 192 0.66 -14.44 -24.15
N ALA A 193 1.09 -13.36 -23.46
CA ALA A 193 1.11 -12.02 -24.04
C ALA A 193 2.07 -11.90 -25.23
N ASP A 194 3.25 -12.50 -25.12
CA ASP A 194 4.24 -12.55 -26.20
C ASP A 194 3.70 -13.37 -27.39
N ARG A 195 3.09 -14.52 -27.11
CA ARG A 195 2.45 -15.35 -28.15
C ARG A 195 1.35 -14.59 -28.88
N ALA A 196 0.45 -13.93 -28.16
CA ALA A 196 -0.60 -13.10 -28.74
C ALA A 196 -0.03 -11.90 -29.54
N THR A 197 1.14 -11.42 -29.16
CA THR A 197 1.85 -10.35 -29.88
C THR A 197 2.50 -10.89 -31.17
N PHE A 198 3.10 -12.07 -31.11
CA PHE A 198 3.65 -12.76 -32.31
C PHE A 198 2.56 -13.14 -33.29
N GLU A 199 1.43 -13.67 -32.82
CA GLU A 199 0.28 -13.99 -33.67
C GLU A 199 -0.28 -12.73 -34.37
N ARG A 200 -0.42 -11.64 -33.65
CA ARG A 200 -0.83 -10.35 -34.23
C ARG A 200 0.16 -9.82 -35.27
N ARG A 201 1.47 -9.96 -34.99
CA ARG A 201 2.50 -9.56 -35.95
C ARG A 201 2.52 -10.47 -37.17
N ALA A 202 2.33 -11.77 -37.02
CA ALA A 202 2.25 -12.70 -38.11
C ALA A 202 1.08 -12.36 -39.04
N VAL A 203 -0.10 -12.12 -38.47
CA VAL A 203 -1.29 -11.71 -39.23
C VAL A 203 -1.07 -10.33 -39.91
N ALA A 204 -0.39 -9.40 -39.22
CA ALA A 204 -0.08 -8.11 -39.83
C ALA A 204 0.87 -8.24 -41.03
N VAL A 205 1.91 -9.07 -40.91
CA VAL A 205 2.86 -9.35 -42.01
C VAL A 205 2.16 -10.11 -43.15
N GLU A 206 1.24 -11.06 -42.85
CA GLU A 206 0.50 -11.75 -43.86
C GLU A 206 -0.48 -10.82 -44.61
N ASN A 207 -1.11 -9.90 -43.87
CA ASN A 207 -1.93 -8.85 -44.49
C ASN A 207 -1.11 -7.88 -45.33
N GLU A 208 0.08 -7.47 -44.84
CA GLU A 208 1.02 -6.63 -45.63
C GLU A 208 1.48 -7.37 -46.90
N ARG A 209 1.73 -8.66 -46.78
CA ARG A 209 2.11 -9.50 -47.93
C ARG A 209 0.96 -9.64 -48.92
N ALA A 210 -0.26 -9.87 -48.45
CA ALA A 210 -1.45 -9.93 -49.30
C ALA A 210 -1.75 -8.59 -49.97
N ILE A 211 -1.52 -7.49 -49.28
CA ILE A 211 -1.60 -6.14 -49.83
C ILE A 211 -0.55 -5.95 -50.92
N ALA A 212 0.73 -6.30 -50.62
CA ALA A 212 1.82 -6.19 -51.59
C ALA A 212 1.63 -7.10 -52.82
N GLU A 213 1.11 -8.32 -52.63
CA GLU A 213 0.78 -9.21 -53.75
C GLU A 213 -0.40 -8.68 -54.58
N ASN A 214 -1.45 -8.13 -53.93
CA ASN A 214 -2.54 -7.47 -54.64
C ASN A 214 -2.03 -6.19 -55.36
N GLU A 215 -1.16 -5.41 -54.76
CA GLU A 215 -0.53 -4.27 -55.43
C GLU A 215 0.33 -4.68 -56.63
N LEU A 216 1.10 -5.77 -56.46
CA LEU A 216 1.91 -6.32 -57.58
C LEU A 216 1.02 -6.87 -58.68
N THR A 217 -0.06 -7.58 -58.32
CA THR A 217 -1.04 -8.11 -59.29
C THR A 217 -1.71 -6.93 -60.02
N ASN A 218 -2.11 -5.91 -59.28
CA ASN A 218 -2.69 -4.70 -59.84
C ASN A 218 -1.68 -3.95 -60.77
N GLN A 219 -0.39 -3.89 -60.39
CA GLN A 219 0.65 -3.32 -61.22
C GLN A 219 0.86 -4.11 -62.52
N ILE A 220 0.82 -5.46 -62.45
CA ILE A 220 0.90 -6.35 -63.64
C ILE A 220 -0.31 -6.17 -64.52
N GLU A 221 -1.54 -6.07 -63.98
CA GLU A 221 -2.74 -5.80 -64.73
C GLU A 221 -2.71 -4.37 -65.35
N LEU A 222 -2.23 -3.41 -64.62
CA LEU A 222 -2.04 -2.04 -65.13
C LEU A 222 -1.02 -2.04 -66.26
N ALA A 223 0.11 -2.72 -66.12
CA ALA A 223 1.13 -2.84 -67.17
C ALA A 223 0.57 -3.54 -68.45
N ARG A 224 -0.24 -4.60 -68.25
CA ARG A 224 -0.92 -5.25 -69.36
C ARG A 224 -1.95 -4.33 -70.05
N ARG A 225 -2.69 -3.55 -69.27
CA ARG A 225 -3.62 -2.55 -69.83
C ARG A 225 -2.89 -1.37 -70.48
N GLU A 226 -1.68 -1.03 -69.98
CA GLU A 226 -0.82 -0.02 -70.63
C GLU A 226 -0.31 -0.52 -71.99
N GLU A 227 0.01 -1.80 -72.17
CA GLU A 227 0.33 -2.40 -73.45
C GLU A 227 -0.87 -2.35 -74.43
N GLU A 228 -2.08 -2.56 -73.92
CA GLU A 228 -3.32 -2.45 -74.74
C GLU A 228 -3.72 -0.98 -74.99
N LEU A 229 -3.29 -0.07 -74.15
CA LEU A 229 -3.71 1.34 -74.21
C LEU A 229 -2.61 2.29 -74.72
N VAL A 230 -1.55 1.79 -75.39
CA VAL A 230 -0.55 2.62 -76.08
C VAL A 230 -1.21 3.57 -77.11
N ALA A 231 -2.44 3.31 -77.54
CA ALA A 231 -3.23 4.23 -78.36
C ALA A 231 -3.92 5.37 -77.60
N GLN A 232 -3.97 5.32 -76.22
CA GLN A 232 -4.61 6.39 -75.43
C GLN A 232 -3.68 7.09 -74.47
N ARG A 233 -2.47 7.44 -74.90
CA ARG A 233 -1.42 8.07 -74.09
C ARG A 233 -1.83 9.36 -73.34
N GLY A 234 -2.87 10.02 -73.75
CA GLY A 234 -3.24 11.32 -73.15
C GLY A 234 -4.12 11.25 -71.89
N GLN A 235 -4.75 10.10 -71.57
CA GLN A 235 -5.60 9.96 -70.39
C GLN A 235 -4.89 9.33 -69.21
N ASN A 236 -3.81 8.56 -69.45
CA ASN A 236 -3.14 7.80 -68.39
C ASN A 236 -2.24 8.66 -67.44
N GLU A 237 -1.70 9.79 -67.91
CA GLU A 237 -0.87 10.68 -67.06
C GLU A 237 -1.72 11.35 -65.94
N ARG A 238 -2.95 11.73 -66.24
CA ARG A 238 -3.85 12.28 -65.20
C ARG A 238 -4.23 11.23 -64.14
N LYS A 239 -4.39 9.96 -64.55
CA LYS A 239 -4.75 8.89 -63.67
C LYS A 239 -3.58 8.49 -62.74
N ARG A 240 -2.33 8.50 -63.25
CA ARG A 240 -1.12 8.28 -62.50
C ARG A 240 -0.91 9.33 -61.40
N ALA A 241 -1.15 10.59 -61.70
CA ALA A 241 -0.99 11.70 -60.74
C ALA A 241 -2.02 11.56 -59.56
N SER A 242 -3.24 11.09 -59.82
CA SER A 242 -4.23 10.89 -58.75
C SER A 242 -3.92 9.68 -57.86
N GLU A 243 -3.40 8.58 -58.45
CA GLU A 243 -3.07 7.35 -57.69
C GLU A 243 -1.84 7.55 -56.81
N GLN A 244 -0.86 8.35 -57.26
CA GLN A 244 0.34 8.67 -56.46
C GLN A 244 0.01 9.61 -55.29
N ALA A 245 -0.87 10.60 -55.50
CA ALA A 245 -1.35 11.49 -54.45
C ALA A 245 -2.18 10.75 -53.37
N GLU A 246 -2.89 9.69 -53.74
CA GLU A 246 -3.67 8.89 -52.83
C GLU A 246 -2.78 7.92 -52.00
N ALA A 247 -1.74 7.35 -52.62
CA ALA A 247 -0.75 6.53 -51.93
C ALA A 247 0.05 7.34 -50.86
N ASP A 248 0.43 8.59 -51.21
CA ASP A 248 1.09 9.51 -50.28
C ASP A 248 0.16 9.94 -49.14
N ARG A 249 -1.13 10.07 -49.41
CA ARG A 249 -2.15 10.35 -48.38
C ARG A 249 -2.32 9.17 -47.42
N ILE A 250 -2.36 7.94 -47.93
CA ILE A 250 -2.45 6.70 -47.10
C ILE A 250 -1.18 6.52 -46.29
N ALA A 251 0.00 6.79 -46.85
CA ALA A 251 1.28 6.72 -46.14
C ALA A 251 1.35 7.73 -44.97
N THR A 252 0.80 8.94 -45.15
CA THR A 252 0.74 9.98 -44.12
C THR A 252 -0.20 9.63 -43.00
N VAL A 253 -1.35 9.04 -43.32
CA VAL A 253 -2.32 8.56 -42.30
C VAL A 253 -1.76 7.37 -41.50
N ALA A 254 -1.11 6.42 -42.17
CA ALA A 254 -0.46 5.29 -41.49
C ALA A 254 0.69 5.74 -40.55
N LYS A 255 1.43 6.78 -40.97
CA LYS A 255 2.49 7.37 -40.13
C LYS A 255 1.93 8.11 -38.93
N ALA A 256 0.81 8.82 -39.09
CA ALA A 256 0.10 9.48 -38.00
C ALA A 256 -0.48 8.47 -36.95
N GLN A 257 -1.05 7.36 -37.41
CA GLN A 257 -1.54 6.30 -36.52
C GLN A 257 -0.42 5.62 -35.73
N ARG A 258 0.74 5.38 -36.37
CA ARG A 258 1.90 4.79 -35.69
C ARG A 258 2.48 5.74 -34.65
N GLN A 259 2.50 7.06 -34.91
CA GLN A 259 2.93 8.04 -33.91
C GLN A 259 1.95 8.18 -32.74
N GLY A 260 0.65 8.02 -32.97
CA GLY A 260 -0.36 7.97 -31.91
C GLY A 260 -0.13 6.81 -30.94
N LEU A 261 0.11 5.61 -31.47
CA LEU A 261 0.38 4.41 -30.65
C LEU A 261 1.66 4.53 -29.80
N ILE A 262 2.69 5.20 -30.33
CA ILE A 262 3.94 5.45 -29.57
C ILE A 262 3.68 6.46 -28.45
N ALA A 263 2.93 7.53 -28.73
CA ALA A 263 2.60 8.53 -27.72
C ALA A 263 1.75 7.97 -26.58
N ASP A 264 0.79 7.06 -26.89
CA ASP A 264 -0.02 6.38 -25.87
C ASP A 264 0.82 5.43 -25.00
N ALA A 265 1.79 4.73 -25.61
CA ALA A 265 2.72 3.87 -24.86
C ALA A 265 3.64 4.65 -23.92
N ASP A 266 4.13 5.81 -24.38
CA ASP A 266 4.95 6.70 -23.56
C ASP A 266 4.15 7.38 -22.43
N ALA A 267 2.89 7.73 -22.68
CA ALA A 267 1.99 8.24 -21.65
C ALA A 267 1.68 7.18 -20.56
N ALA A 268 1.48 5.91 -20.97
CA ALA A 268 1.29 4.81 -20.04
C ALA A 268 2.54 4.54 -19.18
N ARG A 269 3.73 4.59 -19.80
CA ARG A 269 5.00 4.47 -19.09
C ARG A 269 5.20 5.59 -18.06
N THR A 270 4.89 6.83 -18.41
CA THR A 270 5.03 7.97 -17.50
C THR A 270 4.06 7.89 -16.33
N ARG A 271 2.84 7.36 -16.55
CA ARG A 271 1.89 7.08 -15.46
C ARG A 271 2.40 6.03 -14.50
N LEU A 272 2.90 4.90 -15.01
CA LEU A 272 3.44 3.81 -14.18
C LEU A 272 4.65 4.25 -13.35
N LEU A 273 5.52 5.09 -13.91
CA LEU A 273 6.63 5.70 -13.18
C LEU A 273 6.14 6.64 -12.07
N GLY A 274 5.15 7.48 -12.37
CA GLY A 274 4.56 8.40 -11.38
C GLY A 274 3.83 7.66 -10.24
N GLU A 275 3.16 6.56 -10.52
CA GLU A 275 2.54 5.71 -9.49
C GLU A 275 3.58 4.98 -8.63
N ALA A 276 4.67 4.53 -9.23
CA ALA A 276 5.78 3.91 -8.51
C ALA A 276 6.49 4.92 -7.59
N ASP A 277 6.71 6.15 -8.06
CA ASP A 277 7.31 7.22 -7.25
C ASP A 277 6.38 7.64 -6.10
N ALA A 278 5.07 7.76 -6.35
CA ALA A 278 4.09 8.09 -5.32
C ALA A 278 3.99 7.00 -4.23
N THR A 279 4.07 5.72 -4.62
CA THR A 279 4.10 4.61 -3.64
C THR A 279 5.41 4.57 -2.86
N ALA A 280 6.54 4.88 -3.49
CA ALA A 280 7.83 4.96 -2.82
C ALA A 280 7.90 6.14 -1.83
N GLU A 281 7.31 7.29 -2.18
CA GLU A 281 7.19 8.44 -1.28
C GLU A 281 6.25 8.17 -0.11
N SER A 282 5.09 7.56 -0.35
CA SER A 282 4.16 7.18 0.73
C SER A 282 4.79 6.18 1.71
N ALA A 283 5.59 5.23 1.21
CA ALA A 283 6.35 4.30 2.04
C ALA A 283 7.44 4.99 2.86
N LYS A 284 8.09 6.04 2.32
CA LYS A 284 9.05 6.88 3.07
C LYS A 284 8.34 7.62 4.21
N PHE A 285 7.18 8.21 3.97
CA PHE A 285 6.40 8.89 5.01
C PHE A 285 5.90 7.93 6.10
N ALA A 286 5.50 6.72 5.73
CA ALA A 286 5.10 5.69 6.70
C ALA A 286 6.27 5.23 7.59
N ALA A 287 7.49 5.19 7.06
CA ALA A 287 8.70 4.85 7.80
C ALA A 287 9.13 5.92 8.81
N TYR A 288 8.63 7.16 8.68
CA TYR A 288 8.96 8.26 9.59
C TYR A 288 7.96 8.40 10.75
N GLY A 289 6.91 7.61 10.80
CA GLY A 289 5.85 7.68 11.82
C GLY A 289 6.28 7.36 13.26
N ASP A 290 7.48 6.80 13.45
CA ASP A 290 7.99 6.33 14.74
C ASP A 290 9.30 7.03 15.18
N VAL A 291 9.62 8.17 14.59
CA VAL A 291 10.88 8.87 14.85
C VAL A 291 10.67 10.06 15.79
N ASP A 292 11.44 10.07 16.85
CA ASP A 292 11.51 11.12 17.87
C ASP A 292 11.61 12.52 17.25
N GLN A 293 10.92 13.50 17.84
CA GLN A 293 10.73 14.86 17.33
C GLN A 293 12.04 15.57 16.96
N ASP A 294 13.11 15.33 17.74
CA ASP A 294 14.42 15.92 17.50
C ASP A 294 15.12 15.39 16.23
N LYS A 295 14.84 14.13 15.88
CA LYS A 295 15.36 13.52 14.65
C LYS A 295 14.58 13.96 13.41
N LEU A 296 13.29 14.24 13.54
CA LEU A 296 12.46 14.80 12.47
C LEU A 296 12.88 16.21 12.09
N ILE A 297 13.26 17.03 13.07
CA ILE A 297 13.77 18.39 12.84
C ILE A 297 15.12 18.34 12.11
N ALA A 298 15.99 17.42 12.48
CA ALA A 298 17.29 17.24 11.81
C ALA A 298 17.12 16.77 10.35
N LEU A 299 16.13 15.92 10.07
CA LEU A 299 15.80 15.45 8.74
C LEU A 299 15.19 16.56 7.87
N ALA A 300 14.29 17.36 8.43
CA ALA A 300 13.68 18.50 7.77
C ALA A 300 14.71 19.59 7.42
N LEU A 301 15.67 19.84 8.30
CA LEU A 301 16.78 20.74 8.03
C LEU A 301 17.72 20.23 6.92
N ARG A 302 17.94 18.91 6.85
CA ARG A 302 18.72 18.28 5.77
C ARG A 302 18.02 18.38 4.43
N GLU A 303 16.69 18.20 4.40
CA GLU A 303 15.88 18.28 3.18
C GLU A 303 15.77 19.73 2.68
N LEU A 304 15.65 20.68 3.61
CA LEU A 304 15.69 22.11 3.30
C LEU A 304 17.03 22.52 2.70
N ALA A 305 18.14 21.98 3.22
CA ALA A 305 19.48 22.24 2.71
C ALA A 305 19.72 21.64 1.32
N ALA A 306 19.07 20.50 1.00
CA ALA A 306 19.17 19.84 -0.31
C ALA A 306 18.31 20.50 -1.38
N ASN A 307 17.23 21.18 -1.00
CA ASN A 307 16.27 21.82 -1.90
C ASN A 307 16.33 23.35 -1.87
N LEU A 308 17.43 23.94 -1.44
CA LEU A 308 17.63 25.38 -1.57
C LEU A 308 17.61 25.74 -3.07
N PRO A 309 16.71 26.62 -3.49
CA PRO A 309 16.69 27.06 -4.87
C PRO A 309 18.03 27.71 -5.21
N PRO A 310 18.54 27.51 -6.43
CA PRO A 310 19.78 28.15 -6.83
C PRO A 310 19.60 29.68 -6.71
N ILE A 311 20.47 30.29 -5.96
CA ILE A 311 20.48 31.74 -5.77
C ILE A 311 20.79 32.36 -7.13
N THR A 312 19.78 32.82 -7.82
CA THR A 312 19.90 33.40 -9.21
C THR A 312 20.35 34.84 -9.21
N HIS A 313 20.52 35.48 -8.07
CA HIS A 313 21.02 36.84 -7.95
C HIS A 313 22.07 36.93 -6.84
N LEU A 314 23.33 36.66 -7.20
CA LEU A 314 24.49 37.05 -6.44
C LEU A 314 24.95 38.40 -6.97
N SER A 315 24.65 39.50 -6.31
CA SER A 315 25.25 40.78 -6.61
C SER A 315 26.71 40.77 -6.14
N ILE A 316 27.60 40.45 -7.04
CA ILE A 316 29.04 40.50 -6.77
C ILE A 316 29.46 41.96 -6.89
N THR A 317 29.80 42.56 -5.76
CA THR A 317 30.47 43.88 -5.77
C THR A 317 31.87 43.75 -6.37
N PRO A 318 32.34 44.79 -7.11
CA PRO A 318 33.59 44.74 -7.86
C PRO A 318 34.83 44.40 -7.01
N GLU A 319 34.78 44.54 -5.69
CA GLU A 319 35.86 44.28 -4.77
C GLU A 319 36.20 42.80 -4.56
N LEU A 320 35.30 41.88 -4.91
CA LEU A 320 35.54 40.44 -4.79
C LEU A 320 36.14 39.83 -6.09
N LEU A 321 36.18 40.56 -7.17
CA LEU A 321 36.74 40.09 -8.45
C LEU A 321 38.25 40.36 -8.61
N ALA A 322 38.81 41.30 -7.83
CA ALA A 322 40.21 41.66 -7.93
C ALA A 322 41.20 40.51 -7.62
N PRO A 323 40.96 39.63 -6.58
CA PRO A 323 41.90 38.54 -6.35
C PRO A 323 41.74 37.32 -7.26
N LEU A 324 40.63 37.22 -8.03
CA LEU A 324 40.43 36.12 -8.96
C LEU A 324 41.03 36.38 -10.35
N LEU A 325 41.07 37.63 -10.77
CA LEU A 325 41.69 38.03 -12.04
C LEU A 325 43.21 37.95 -12.05
N THR A 326 43.87 38.11 -10.89
CA THR A 326 45.33 37.93 -10.76
C THR A 326 45.78 36.47 -10.82
N ARG A 327 44.86 35.49 -10.60
CA ARG A 327 45.19 34.06 -10.68
C ARG A 327 44.94 33.46 -12.08
N LEU A 328 44.24 34.13 -12.93
CA LEU A 328 43.94 33.66 -14.31
C LEU A 328 44.93 34.25 -15.37
N GLY A 329 45.84 35.15 -14.97
CA GLY A 329 46.78 35.77 -15.85
C GLY A 329 48.10 35.02 -16.12
N ASP A 330 48.38 33.98 -15.36
CA ASP A 330 49.65 33.22 -15.43
C ASP A 330 49.52 31.83 -16.05
N GLY A 331 48.88 31.74 -17.16
CA GLY A 331 48.70 30.46 -17.85
C GLY A 331 48.54 30.57 -19.35
N GLN A 332 49.33 31.40 -20.00
CA GLN A 332 49.45 31.35 -21.46
C GLN A 332 50.89 31.05 -21.85
N GLY A 333 51.04 29.91 -22.45
CA GLY A 333 52.25 29.58 -23.18
C GLY A 333 52.33 28.11 -23.53
N THR A 334 51.83 27.69 -24.64
CA THR A 334 52.63 27.02 -25.67
C THR A 334 51.76 26.56 -26.87
N THR A 335 52.17 27.06 -27.95
CA THR A 335 51.88 26.77 -29.36
C THR A 335 52.15 25.34 -29.77
N ALA A 336 51.34 24.82 -30.74
CA ALA A 336 51.78 24.07 -31.95
C ALA A 336 50.53 23.56 -32.69
N THR A 337 50.16 24.10 -33.81
CA THR A 337 50.45 23.79 -35.20
C THR A 337 50.20 22.33 -35.63
N ALA A 338 49.44 22.28 -36.71
CA ALA A 338 49.45 21.42 -37.91
C ALA A 338 48.42 20.29 -37.98
N SER A 339 47.55 20.44 -38.90
CA SER A 339 47.41 19.80 -40.24
C SER A 339 46.73 18.43 -40.24
N GLU A 340 45.77 18.37 -40.94
CA GLU A 340 45.11 17.66 -42.05
C GLU A 340 43.67 17.29 -41.77
#